data_3b3399133c005b03db4bcd346069451b
#
_entry.id   3b3399133c005b03db4bcd346069451b
#
_cell.length_a   1.000
_cell.length_b   1.000
_cell.length_c   1.000
_cell.angle_alpha   90.00
_cell.angle_beta   90.00
_cell.angle_gamma   90.00
#
_symmetry.space_group_name_H-M   'P 1'
#
loop_
_entity.id
_entity.type
_entity.pdbx_description
1 polymer ?
#
loop_
_entity_poly.entity_id
_entity_poly.type
_entity_poly.pdbx_seq_one_letter_code
_entity_poly.pdbx_strand_id
1 'polypeptide(L)'
;MAMRKLKKDGKLDDMEESDEINACSVVVPVEMDYGDHRETEEWLVFFKNETHNHPTEIEPFGGAATCLGGAIRDPLSGRGYVYQAMRVTGAADPTVPVSETLHASCPSRNW
;
A
#
# COMPACT_ATOMS: atom_id res chain seq x y z
N MET A 1 17.54 0.91 4.11
CA MET A 1 18.83 1.22 3.47
C MET A 1 18.67 1.96 2.15
N ALA A 2 17.81 1.53 1.23
CA ALA A 2 17.63 2.17 -0.08
C ALA A 2 17.21 3.65 -0.01
N MET A 3 16.22 4.00 0.81
CA MET A 3 15.72 5.36 0.95
C MET A 3 16.82 6.36 1.40
N ARG A 4 17.65 5.96 2.38
CA ARG A 4 18.77 6.83 2.84
C ARG A 4 19.80 7.09 1.74
N LYS A 5 20.01 6.11 0.85
CA LYS A 5 20.91 6.28 -0.30
C LYS A 5 20.31 7.22 -1.33
N LEU A 6 19.03 7.03 -1.67
CA LEU A 6 18.33 7.88 -2.63
C LEU A 6 18.25 9.33 -2.16
N LYS A 7 17.98 9.56 -0.84
CA LYS A 7 18.00 10.90 -0.26
C LYS A 7 19.39 11.54 -0.36
N LYS A 8 20.44 10.76 -0.11
CA LYS A 8 21.83 11.24 -0.21
C LYS A 8 22.25 11.55 -1.65
N ASP A 9 21.66 10.84 -2.61
CA ASP A 9 21.90 11.02 -4.05
C ASP A 9 21.01 12.12 -4.67
N GLY A 10 20.24 12.88 -3.87
CA GLY A 10 19.36 13.97 -4.33
C GLY A 10 18.18 13.51 -5.19
N LYS A 11 17.73 12.25 -5.04
CA LYS A 11 16.65 11.67 -5.85
C LYS A 11 15.29 11.68 -5.16
N LEU A 12 15.19 12.35 -4.01
CA LEU A 12 13.96 12.44 -3.21
C LEU A 12 13.67 13.90 -2.82
N ASP A 13 14.05 14.85 -3.66
CA ASP A 13 13.90 16.28 -3.38
C ASP A 13 12.44 16.74 -3.45
N ASP A 14 11.59 15.97 -4.14
CA ASP A 14 10.15 16.14 -4.26
C ASP A 14 9.34 15.46 -3.14
N MET A 15 10.00 14.73 -2.26
CA MET A 15 9.38 14.07 -1.12
C MET A 15 9.31 15.02 0.08
N GLU A 16 8.13 15.16 0.68
CA GLU A 16 7.99 15.88 1.94
C GLU A 16 8.82 15.25 3.05
N GLU A 17 9.50 16.09 3.84
CA GLU A 17 10.20 15.62 5.02
C GLU A 17 9.22 15.27 6.14
N SER A 18 9.31 14.03 6.61
CA SER A 18 8.49 13.51 7.68
C SER A 18 9.28 12.47 8.48
N ASP A 19 8.97 12.36 9.76
CA ASP A 19 9.48 11.29 10.63
C ASP A 19 8.74 9.96 10.38
N GLU A 20 7.68 9.98 9.58
CA GLU A 20 6.93 8.79 9.21
C GLU A 20 7.75 7.88 8.29
N ILE A 21 7.71 6.58 8.54
CA ILE A 21 8.47 5.58 7.79
C ILE A 21 7.60 4.64 6.96
N ASN A 22 6.29 4.60 7.22
CA ASN A 22 5.32 3.72 6.53
C ASN A 22 4.54 4.46 5.43
N ALA A 23 4.62 5.78 5.44
CA ALA A 23 3.93 6.63 4.49
C ALA A 23 4.88 7.73 3.99
N CYS A 24 4.61 8.23 2.83
CA CYS A 24 5.28 9.41 2.28
C CYS A 24 4.34 10.17 1.36
N SER A 25 4.58 11.44 1.20
CA SER A 25 3.94 12.26 0.19
C SER A 25 4.98 12.87 -0.75
N VAL A 26 4.59 13.00 -1.99
CA VAL A 26 5.40 13.54 -3.07
C VAL A 26 4.60 14.62 -3.76
N VAL A 27 5.23 15.76 -4.02
CA VAL A 27 4.64 16.85 -4.80
C VAL A 27 4.69 16.50 -6.28
N VAL A 28 3.55 16.57 -6.94
CA VAL A 28 3.43 16.26 -8.37
C VAL A 28 2.70 17.40 -9.07
N PRO A 29 3.27 17.96 -10.15
CA PRO A 29 2.54 18.91 -10.99
C PRO A 29 1.48 18.17 -11.80
N VAL A 30 0.23 18.64 -11.74
CA VAL A 30 -0.92 18.07 -12.43
C VAL A 30 -1.52 19.11 -13.35
N GLU A 31 -1.64 18.79 -14.63
CA GLU A 31 -2.41 19.63 -15.56
C GLU A 31 -3.90 19.39 -15.35
N MET A 32 -4.59 20.43 -14.91
CA MET A 32 -6.03 20.46 -14.73
C MET A 32 -6.69 21.07 -15.96
N ASP A 33 -7.69 20.39 -16.51
CA ASP A 33 -8.51 20.89 -17.62
C ASP A 33 -9.89 21.25 -17.10
N TYR A 34 -10.16 22.55 -17.02
CA TYR A 34 -11.45 23.11 -16.56
C TYR A 34 -12.45 23.32 -17.73
N GLY A 35 -12.05 22.94 -18.95
CA GLY A 35 -12.88 23.05 -20.16
C GLY A 35 -12.71 24.37 -20.89
N ASP A 36 -12.60 25.48 -20.20
CA ASP A 36 -12.35 26.81 -20.74
C ASP A 36 -10.87 27.24 -20.68
N HIS A 37 -10.13 26.67 -19.75
CA HIS A 37 -8.69 26.90 -19.57
C HIS A 37 -8.01 25.69 -18.95
N ARG A 38 -6.68 25.69 -19.00
CA ARG A 38 -5.83 24.68 -18.34
C ARG A 38 -4.90 25.38 -17.37
N GLU A 39 -4.75 24.79 -16.22
CA GLU A 39 -3.80 25.21 -15.19
C GLU A 39 -2.96 24.04 -14.70
N THR A 40 -1.74 24.35 -14.28
CA THR A 40 -0.90 23.39 -13.59
C THR A 40 -0.98 23.65 -12.11
N GLU A 41 -1.43 22.65 -11.36
CA GLU A 41 -1.53 22.69 -9.91
C GLU A 41 -0.53 21.74 -9.28
N GLU A 42 -0.03 22.08 -8.11
CA GLU A 42 0.78 21.18 -7.29
C GLU A 42 -0.13 20.32 -6.40
N TRP A 43 -0.06 19.01 -6.63
CA TRP A 43 -0.82 18.04 -5.86
C TRP A 43 0.11 17.16 -5.03
N LEU A 44 -0.39 16.70 -3.88
CA LEU A 44 0.29 15.71 -3.05
C LEU A 44 -0.20 14.31 -3.39
N VAL A 45 0.71 13.46 -3.81
CA VAL A 45 0.46 12.02 -3.97
C VAL A 45 0.96 11.29 -2.73
N PHE A 46 0.04 10.62 -2.04
CA PHE A 46 0.35 9.85 -0.85
C PHE A 46 0.63 8.39 -1.19
N PHE A 47 1.67 7.87 -0.58
CA PHE A 47 1.94 6.43 -0.54
C PHE A 47 1.90 5.96 0.89
N LYS A 48 1.17 4.90 1.14
CA LYS A 48 1.17 4.19 2.41
C LYS A 48 1.47 2.72 2.16
N ASN A 49 2.36 2.15 2.96
CA ASN A 49 2.61 0.72 3.02
C ASN A 49 2.44 0.24 4.45
N GLU A 50 1.64 -0.78 4.63
CA GLU A 50 1.39 -1.37 5.94
C GLU A 50 1.51 -2.88 5.87
N THR A 51 2.22 -3.45 6.83
CA THR A 51 2.33 -4.88 7.02
C THR A 51 1.28 -5.35 8.01
N HIS A 52 0.47 -6.34 7.62
CA HIS A 52 -0.55 -6.93 8.47
C HIS A 52 -0.10 -8.30 9.00
N ASN A 53 -0.60 -8.65 10.19
CA ASN A 53 -0.34 -9.92 10.84
C ASN A 53 -1.26 -11.03 10.29
N HIS A 54 -0.87 -11.70 9.25
CA HIS A 54 -1.46 -12.93 8.70
C HIS A 54 -3.00 -13.07 8.62
N PRO A 55 -3.84 -12.02 8.58
CA PRO A 55 -5.29 -12.23 8.55
C PRO A 55 -5.75 -12.93 7.27
N THR A 56 -5.06 -12.70 6.16
CA THR A 56 -5.35 -13.34 4.87
C THR A 56 -4.95 -14.82 4.86
N GLU A 57 -3.98 -15.21 5.65
CA GLU A 57 -3.57 -16.61 5.80
C GLU A 57 -4.61 -17.39 6.63
N ILE A 58 -5.18 -16.74 7.63
CA ILE A 58 -6.17 -17.36 8.53
C ILE A 58 -7.54 -17.45 7.87
N GLU A 59 -7.97 -16.38 7.23
CA GLU A 59 -9.24 -16.25 6.54
C GLU A 59 -9.04 -15.40 5.27
N PRO A 60 -8.88 -15.98 4.09
CA PRO A 60 -8.42 -15.28 2.89
C PRO A 60 -9.29 -14.11 2.46
N PHE A 61 -10.59 -14.28 2.44
CA PHE A 61 -11.52 -13.26 1.94
C PHE A 61 -11.70 -12.12 2.94
N GLY A 62 -12.09 -12.44 4.16
CA GLY A 62 -12.30 -11.44 5.21
C GLY A 62 -10.99 -10.79 5.64
N GLY A 63 -9.90 -11.55 5.65
CA GLY A 63 -8.57 -11.03 5.94
C GLY A 63 -8.09 -10.04 4.87
N ALA A 64 -8.27 -10.34 3.60
CA ALA A 64 -7.96 -9.41 2.53
C ALA A 64 -8.85 -8.16 2.58
N ALA A 65 -10.14 -8.32 2.78
CA ALA A 65 -11.09 -7.21 2.91
C ALA A 65 -10.73 -6.29 4.09
N THR A 66 -10.35 -6.85 5.23
CA THR A 66 -9.91 -6.10 6.41
C THR A 66 -8.67 -5.26 6.11
N CYS A 67 -7.68 -5.88 5.46
CA CYS A 67 -6.43 -5.19 5.13
C CYS A 67 -6.64 -4.06 4.12
N LEU A 68 -7.36 -4.31 3.04
CA LEU A 68 -7.68 -3.30 2.03
C LEU A 68 -8.55 -2.19 2.61
N GLY A 69 -9.56 -2.56 3.42
CA GLY A 69 -10.40 -1.60 4.11
C GLY A 69 -9.61 -0.66 5.02
N GLY A 70 -8.64 -1.18 5.78
CA GLY A 70 -7.73 -0.37 6.58
C GLY A 70 -6.87 0.56 5.74
N ALA A 71 -6.28 0.04 4.66
CA ALA A 71 -5.48 0.82 3.75
C ALA A 71 -6.24 1.98 3.09
N ILE A 72 -7.53 1.83 2.88
CA ILE A 72 -8.41 2.87 2.33
C ILE A 72 -8.85 3.85 3.42
N ARG A 73 -9.25 3.35 4.59
CA ARG A 73 -9.79 4.19 5.68
C ARG A 73 -8.79 5.18 6.24
N ASP A 74 -7.53 4.81 6.35
CA ASP A 74 -6.53 5.68 6.96
C ASP A 74 -6.28 6.95 6.14
N PRO A 75 -6.03 6.89 4.82
CA PRO A 75 -5.95 8.09 4.00
C PRO A 75 -7.25 8.90 3.96
N LEU A 76 -8.42 8.24 3.92
CA LEU A 76 -9.71 8.92 3.97
C LEU A 76 -9.93 9.68 5.27
N SER A 77 -9.50 9.15 6.41
CA SER A 77 -9.58 9.85 7.71
C SER A 77 -8.75 11.13 7.71
N GLY A 78 -7.66 11.16 6.95
CA GLY A 78 -6.84 12.33 6.68
C GLY A 78 -7.37 13.24 5.55
N ARG A 79 -8.61 13.00 5.07
CA ARG A 79 -9.22 13.70 3.94
C ARG A 79 -8.48 13.55 2.60
N GLY A 80 -7.67 12.50 2.46
CA GLY A 80 -7.05 12.13 1.20
C GLY A 80 -8.01 11.35 0.32
N TYR A 81 -7.98 11.57 -1.00
CA TYR A 81 -8.68 10.72 -1.96
C TYR A 81 -7.87 9.46 -2.21
N VAL A 82 -8.49 8.30 -2.09
CA VAL A 82 -7.81 7.02 -2.36
C VAL A 82 -8.03 6.62 -3.81
N TYR A 83 -6.99 6.72 -4.59
CA TYR A 83 -7.00 6.32 -6.00
C TYR A 83 -6.91 4.81 -6.17
N GLN A 84 -6.02 4.17 -5.43
CA GLN A 84 -5.76 2.73 -5.54
C GLN A 84 -5.32 2.15 -4.20
N ALA A 85 -5.82 0.95 -3.89
CA ALA A 85 -5.30 0.11 -2.83
C ALA A 85 -4.94 -1.26 -3.42
N MET A 86 -3.81 -1.81 -3.01
CA MET A 86 -3.33 -3.10 -3.49
C MET A 86 -2.92 -3.99 -2.31
N ARG A 87 -3.36 -5.22 -2.33
CA ARG A 87 -2.89 -6.25 -1.41
C ARG A 87 -1.80 -7.08 -2.08
N VAL A 88 -0.64 -7.15 -1.44
CA VAL A 88 0.41 -8.09 -1.80
C VAL A 88 0.48 -9.15 -0.71
N THR A 89 0.32 -10.41 -1.07
CA THR A 89 0.39 -11.54 -0.16
C THR A 89 1.46 -12.50 -0.67
N GLY A 90 2.40 -12.84 0.16
CA GLY A 90 3.37 -13.89 -0.07
C GLY A 90 3.29 -14.87 1.11
N ALA A 91 2.79 -16.07 0.84
CA ALA A 91 2.65 -17.10 1.84
C ALA A 91 3.49 -18.28 1.46
N ALA A 92 4.63 -18.51 1.82
CA ALA A 92 5.45 -19.68 1.52
C ALA A 92 5.92 -19.80 0.05
N ASP A 93 6.64 -20.86 -0.24
CA ASP A 93 7.14 -21.19 -1.57
C ASP A 93 5.99 -21.71 -2.45
N PRO A 94 5.65 -21.06 -3.56
CA PRO A 94 4.56 -21.50 -4.43
C PRO A 94 4.85 -22.80 -5.16
N THR A 95 6.08 -23.30 -5.11
CA THR A 95 6.46 -24.60 -5.71
C THR A 95 6.17 -25.80 -4.80
N VAL A 96 5.86 -25.53 -3.53
CA VAL A 96 5.55 -26.57 -2.55
C VAL A 96 4.09 -27.02 -2.71
N PRO A 97 3.80 -28.31 -2.84
CA PRO A 97 2.44 -28.82 -2.88
C PRO A 97 1.61 -28.40 -1.65
N VAL A 98 0.33 -28.13 -1.84
CA VAL A 98 -0.57 -27.70 -0.74
C VAL A 98 -0.55 -28.68 0.44
N SER A 99 -0.41 -29.99 0.17
CA SER A 99 -0.31 -31.04 1.20
C SER A 99 0.92 -30.91 2.12
N GLU A 100 1.92 -30.19 1.69
CA GLU A 100 3.17 -29.98 2.44
C GLU A 100 3.24 -28.59 3.08
N THR A 101 2.24 -27.76 2.87
CA THR A 101 2.17 -26.45 3.48
C THR A 101 1.58 -26.51 4.90
N LEU A 102 1.82 -25.48 5.71
CA LEU A 102 1.26 -25.36 7.06
C LEU A 102 -0.28 -25.43 7.10
N HIS A 103 -0.94 -25.03 6.02
CA HIS A 103 -2.41 -25.09 5.91
C HIS A 103 -2.97 -26.51 5.84
N ALA A 104 -2.20 -27.44 5.27
CA ALA A 104 -2.63 -28.84 5.21
C ALA A 104 -2.68 -29.50 6.60
N SER A 105 -1.97 -28.96 7.57
CA SER A 105 -1.97 -29.46 8.95
C SER A 105 -3.12 -28.93 9.81
N CYS A 106 -4.00 -28.07 9.27
CA CYS A 106 -5.12 -27.48 9.99
C CYS A 106 -6.41 -28.24 9.65
N PRO A 107 -6.90 -29.16 10.52
CA PRO A 107 -7.97 -30.13 10.16
C PRO A 107 -9.36 -29.55 9.99
N SER A 108 -9.58 -28.26 10.14
CA SER A 108 -10.92 -27.69 10.28
C SER A 108 -11.32 -26.70 9.19
N ARG A 109 -10.62 -26.63 8.05
CA ARG A 109 -10.96 -25.66 7.01
C ARG A 109 -11.18 -26.34 5.67
N ASN A 110 -12.43 -26.72 5.44
CA ASN A 110 -12.93 -26.93 4.10
C ASN A 110 -13.14 -25.57 3.45
N TRP A 111 -12.29 -25.24 2.49
CA TRP A 111 -12.47 -24.10 1.60
C TRP A 111 -13.40 -24.45 0.46
#